data_ea25f28a65e82b701b4a6aee81394d43
#
_entry.id   ea25f28a65e82b701b4a6aee81394d43
#
_cell.length_a   1.000
_cell.length_b   1.000
_cell.length_c   1.000
_cell.angle_alpha   90.00
_cell.angle_beta   90.00
_cell.angle_gamma   90.00
#
_symmetry.space_group_name_H-M   'P 1'
#
loop_
_entity.id
_entity.type
_entity.pdbx_description
1 polymer ?
#
loop_
_entity_poly.entity_id
_entity_poly.type
_entity_poly.pdbx_seq_one_letter_code
_entity_poly.pdbx_strand_id
1 'polypeptide(L)'
;MHEAVLENGLRVVVSPDPTTPIAAVNLWYDVGSRHEPAGKHGFAHLFEHLMFEGSSHVAKGEHFEWVTAAGGAAINATTNPDRTNYFQVMPSSQLELALWLEADRMGSLDLTQETLDNQREVVKNERRQRYDNPPYGRWSEYAFALTFPEGHPYHHTTIGSMDELQAAALEDFQDFNAVYYSPNNAVLTVAGDVDAEEVVRLAEKYFGGIRPHGEIPPAPDGTLPQLKIGETRRRVELDASVPRPMSFYMFRAPDSRDESFTAVEVLAAVLGRGRGSRLYRKLVTEKNLAQREEAYASTWGLAYGASVFIGLFSPRDGVEAAEVEAEFLAVLDGLADGSAPVSQAELERAKALLVSDWLRAVGELGGRADMLGQYATLEGDPKRVREYLARLDAVTVEDVQAVAALILPADNRVVIEYVQPESPDAESESDAESDAESGAESDAAEEAAA
;
A
#
# COMPACT_ATOMS: atom_id res chain seq x y z
N MET A 1 3.06 -27.10 -7.75
CA MET A 1 1.98 -26.44 -7.01
C MET A 1 0.82 -27.42 -6.90
N HIS A 2 0.29 -27.57 -5.71
CA HIS A 2 -0.84 -28.45 -5.37
C HIS A 2 -1.93 -27.58 -4.71
N GLU A 3 -3.20 -27.88 -5.01
CA GLU A 3 -4.35 -27.17 -4.46
C GLU A 3 -5.33 -28.17 -3.85
N ALA A 4 -5.88 -27.82 -2.70
CA ALA A 4 -6.97 -28.54 -2.05
C ALA A 4 -7.98 -27.56 -1.44
N VAL A 5 -9.21 -28.04 -1.21
CA VAL A 5 -10.23 -27.29 -0.48
C VAL A 5 -10.76 -28.23 0.60
N LEU A 6 -10.68 -27.81 1.85
CA LEU A 6 -11.21 -28.58 2.98
C LEU A 6 -12.74 -28.52 3.02
N GLU A 7 -13.38 -29.42 3.74
CA GLU A 7 -14.85 -29.46 3.84
C GLU A 7 -15.46 -28.18 4.42
N ASN A 8 -14.70 -27.45 5.25
CA ASN A 8 -15.11 -26.17 5.82
C ASN A 8 -14.84 -24.97 4.90
N GLY A 9 -14.38 -25.19 3.67
CA GLY A 9 -14.15 -24.17 2.67
C GLY A 9 -12.75 -23.55 2.67
N LEU A 10 -11.87 -23.88 3.64
CA LEU A 10 -10.48 -23.38 3.61
C LEU A 10 -9.77 -23.89 2.36
N ARG A 11 -9.24 -22.95 1.58
CA ARG A 11 -8.40 -23.25 0.42
C ARG A 11 -6.95 -23.44 0.86
N VAL A 12 -6.29 -24.47 0.39
CA VAL A 12 -4.89 -24.79 0.69
C VAL A 12 -4.10 -24.82 -0.62
N VAL A 13 -3.05 -24.00 -0.70
CA VAL A 13 -2.16 -23.92 -1.87
C VAL A 13 -0.74 -24.24 -1.43
N VAL A 14 -0.13 -25.26 -2.03
CA VAL A 14 1.20 -25.72 -1.66
C VAL A 14 2.16 -25.61 -2.84
N SER A 15 3.31 -24.99 -2.59
CA SER A 15 4.42 -24.87 -3.55
C SER A 15 5.69 -25.55 -3.01
N PRO A 16 5.85 -26.88 -3.20
CA PRO A 16 7.04 -27.58 -2.74
C PRO A 16 8.33 -27.06 -3.39
N ASP A 17 9.36 -26.86 -2.57
CA ASP A 17 10.69 -26.45 -2.97
C ASP A 17 11.74 -26.97 -1.97
N PRO A 18 12.36 -28.14 -2.22
CA PRO A 18 13.26 -28.78 -1.27
C PRO A 18 14.70 -28.20 -1.31
N THR A 19 14.91 -27.04 -1.90
CA THR A 19 16.23 -26.45 -2.05
C THR A 19 16.82 -25.93 -0.75
N THR A 20 15.97 -25.57 0.22
CA THR A 20 16.36 -25.06 1.55
C THR A 20 15.42 -25.66 2.61
N PRO A 21 15.91 -26.13 3.78
CA PRO A 21 15.10 -26.81 4.79
C PRO A 21 14.23 -25.84 5.61
N ILE A 22 13.47 -24.99 4.94
CA ILE A 22 12.54 -24.02 5.53
C ILE A 22 11.19 -24.07 4.80
N ALA A 23 10.13 -23.67 5.48
CA ALA A 23 8.80 -23.49 4.96
C ALA A 23 8.25 -22.11 5.31
N ALA A 24 7.69 -21.41 4.33
CA ALA A 24 6.90 -20.22 4.53
C ALA A 24 5.43 -20.60 4.62
N VAL A 25 4.76 -20.18 5.68
CA VAL A 25 3.33 -20.30 5.89
C VAL A 25 2.72 -18.93 5.84
N ASN A 26 1.69 -18.73 5.02
CA ASN A 26 0.99 -17.46 4.90
C ASN A 26 -0.52 -17.72 4.81
N LEU A 27 -1.26 -17.18 5.76
CA LEU A 27 -2.72 -17.30 5.82
C LEU A 27 -3.34 -15.96 5.42
N TRP A 28 -4.05 -15.95 4.30
CA TRP A 28 -4.74 -14.81 3.73
C TRP A 28 -6.23 -14.87 4.05
N TYR A 29 -6.79 -13.73 4.45
CA TYR A 29 -8.22 -13.52 4.58
C TYR A 29 -8.68 -12.48 3.55
N ASP A 30 -9.80 -12.75 2.86
CA ASP A 30 -10.43 -11.79 1.93
C ASP A 30 -11.22 -10.77 2.76
N VAL A 31 -10.50 -9.99 3.54
CA VAL A 31 -11.02 -8.88 4.36
C VAL A 31 -9.95 -7.83 4.56
N GLY A 32 -10.28 -6.60 4.26
CA GLY A 32 -9.47 -5.41 4.49
C GLY A 32 -10.35 -4.22 4.82
N SER A 33 -9.79 -3.01 4.82
CA SER A 33 -10.54 -1.82 5.23
C SER A 33 -11.77 -1.53 4.36
N ARG A 34 -11.82 -2.00 3.11
CA ARG A 34 -13.01 -1.84 2.25
C ARG A 34 -14.27 -2.54 2.78
N HIS A 35 -14.12 -3.55 3.66
CA HIS A 35 -15.24 -4.29 4.25
C HIS A 35 -15.80 -3.64 5.50
N GLU A 36 -15.18 -2.56 5.95
CA GLU A 36 -15.56 -1.87 7.17
C GLU A 36 -16.87 -1.09 6.97
N PRO A 37 -17.90 -1.33 7.78
CA PRO A 37 -19.12 -0.53 7.72
C PRO A 37 -18.84 0.92 8.10
N ALA A 38 -19.67 1.84 7.60
CA ALA A 38 -19.64 3.23 8.03
C ALA A 38 -19.75 3.33 9.56
N GLY A 39 -18.89 4.12 10.18
CA GLY A 39 -18.78 4.25 11.63
C GLY A 39 -17.92 3.17 12.32
N LYS A 40 -17.22 2.33 11.53
CA LYS A 40 -16.35 1.24 12.04
C LYS A 40 -15.01 1.18 11.30
N HIS A 41 -14.51 2.32 10.83
CA HIS A 41 -13.26 2.40 10.08
C HIS A 41 -12.05 2.11 10.99
N GLY A 42 -11.18 1.19 10.55
CA GLY A 42 -10.00 0.72 11.27
C GLY A 42 -10.16 -0.68 11.87
N PHE A 43 -11.31 -1.34 11.70
CA PHE A 43 -11.56 -2.67 12.25
C PHE A 43 -10.61 -3.72 11.70
N ALA A 44 -10.40 -3.78 10.40
CA ALA A 44 -9.53 -4.78 9.76
C ALA A 44 -8.09 -4.67 10.28
N HIS A 45 -7.58 -3.46 10.43
CA HIS A 45 -6.24 -3.22 10.97
C HIS A 45 -6.16 -3.53 12.47
N LEU A 46 -7.17 -3.16 13.27
CA LEU A 46 -7.19 -3.53 14.68
C LEU A 46 -7.24 -5.06 14.85
N PHE A 47 -7.92 -5.79 13.95
CA PHE A 47 -7.90 -7.26 13.95
C PHE A 47 -6.52 -7.83 13.64
N GLU A 48 -5.74 -7.20 12.77
CA GLU A 48 -4.33 -7.59 12.56
C GLU A 48 -3.59 -7.71 13.90
N HIS A 49 -3.79 -6.74 14.79
CA HIS A 49 -3.20 -6.73 16.13
C HIS A 49 -3.86 -7.75 17.07
N LEU A 50 -5.19 -7.78 17.12
CA LEU A 50 -5.95 -8.65 18.03
C LEU A 50 -5.65 -10.14 17.83
N MET A 51 -5.33 -10.56 16.61
CA MET A 51 -4.96 -11.94 16.29
C MET A 51 -3.65 -12.41 16.95
N PHE A 52 -2.89 -11.53 17.59
CA PHE A 52 -1.69 -11.86 18.37
C PHE A 52 -1.89 -11.73 19.89
N GLU A 53 -3.09 -11.35 20.33
CA GLU A 53 -3.37 -11.11 21.76
C GLU A 53 -3.63 -12.39 22.57
N GLY A 54 -3.80 -13.52 21.87
CA GLY A 54 -3.98 -14.85 22.48
C GLY A 54 -5.16 -15.60 21.91
N SER A 55 -5.19 -16.87 22.24
CA SER A 55 -6.22 -17.83 21.88
C SER A 55 -6.41 -18.86 22.99
N SER A 56 -7.29 -19.84 22.82
CA SER A 56 -7.59 -20.82 23.89
C SER A 56 -6.37 -21.58 24.42
N HIS A 57 -5.32 -21.75 23.60
CA HIS A 57 -4.15 -22.55 23.96
C HIS A 57 -2.82 -21.77 23.88
N VAL A 58 -2.86 -20.53 23.42
CA VAL A 58 -1.68 -19.68 23.25
C VAL A 58 -1.94 -18.35 23.95
N ALA A 59 -1.20 -18.09 25.02
CA ALA A 59 -1.34 -16.86 25.77
C ALA A 59 -0.76 -15.66 24.98
N LYS A 60 -1.11 -14.46 25.42
CA LYS A 60 -0.61 -13.21 24.83
C LYS A 60 0.92 -13.20 24.74
N GLY A 61 1.45 -12.95 23.54
CA GLY A 61 2.88 -12.90 23.23
C GLY A 61 3.51 -14.27 22.94
N GLU A 62 2.93 -15.37 23.39
CA GLU A 62 3.50 -16.72 23.21
C GLU A 62 3.60 -17.13 21.73
N HIS A 63 2.75 -16.63 20.87
CA HIS A 63 2.85 -16.90 19.43
C HIS A 63 4.23 -16.49 18.87
N PHE A 64 4.68 -15.28 19.17
CA PHE A 64 6.02 -14.80 18.77
C PHE A 64 7.13 -15.58 19.46
N GLU A 65 6.97 -15.88 20.75
CA GLU A 65 7.96 -16.64 21.53
C GLU A 65 8.16 -18.04 20.98
N TRP A 66 7.09 -18.76 20.69
CA TRP A 66 7.16 -20.14 20.21
C TRP A 66 7.71 -20.22 18.79
N VAL A 67 7.30 -19.31 17.88
CA VAL A 67 7.88 -19.25 16.55
C VAL A 67 9.37 -18.93 16.61
N THR A 68 9.79 -17.97 17.43
CA THR A 68 11.20 -17.61 17.58
C THR A 68 12.01 -18.74 18.22
N ALA A 69 11.50 -19.38 19.29
CA ALA A 69 12.13 -20.51 19.94
C ALA A 69 12.28 -21.73 19.02
N ALA A 70 11.36 -21.91 18.09
CA ALA A 70 11.43 -22.95 17.07
C ALA A 70 12.35 -22.62 15.88
N GLY A 71 13.05 -21.48 15.92
CA GLY A 71 13.94 -21.02 14.85
C GLY A 71 13.22 -20.33 13.70
N GLY A 72 11.98 -19.91 13.91
CA GLY A 72 11.21 -19.16 12.93
C GLY A 72 11.68 -17.71 12.77
N ALA A 73 11.41 -17.14 11.61
CA ALA A 73 11.75 -15.77 11.24
C ALA A 73 10.62 -15.14 10.43
N ALA A 74 10.75 -13.85 10.13
CA ALA A 74 9.83 -13.09 9.31
C ALA A 74 8.35 -13.20 9.75
N ILE A 75 8.11 -13.42 11.05
CA ILE A 75 6.77 -13.42 11.61
C ILE A 75 6.19 -12.01 11.58
N ASN A 76 5.05 -11.84 10.92
CA ASN A 76 4.34 -10.57 10.83
C ASN A 76 2.91 -10.76 10.32
N ALA A 77 2.18 -9.66 10.23
CA ALA A 77 0.91 -9.55 9.54
C ALA A 77 0.86 -8.23 8.76
N THR A 78 -0.06 -8.12 7.82
CA THR A 78 -0.32 -6.87 7.11
C THR A 78 -1.80 -6.75 6.74
N THR A 79 -2.31 -5.53 6.78
CA THR A 79 -3.65 -5.17 6.31
C THR A 79 -3.55 -4.14 5.20
N ASN A 80 -4.31 -4.33 4.13
CA ASN A 80 -4.53 -3.31 3.10
C ASN A 80 -6.05 -3.15 2.84
N PRO A 81 -6.47 -2.32 1.90
CA PRO A 81 -7.89 -2.17 1.63
C PRO A 81 -8.61 -3.47 1.26
N ASP A 82 -7.96 -4.42 0.62
CA ASP A 82 -8.61 -5.61 0.05
C ASP A 82 -8.42 -6.89 0.86
N ARG A 83 -7.39 -6.96 1.72
CA ARG A 83 -7.02 -8.21 2.39
C ARG A 83 -6.29 -7.99 3.70
N THR A 84 -6.26 -9.03 4.55
CA THR A 84 -5.40 -9.16 5.72
C THR A 84 -4.68 -10.50 5.65
N ASN A 85 -3.36 -10.52 5.94
CA ASN A 85 -2.62 -11.77 5.97
C ASN A 85 -1.67 -11.87 7.15
N TYR A 86 -1.37 -13.10 7.54
CA TYR A 86 -0.49 -13.49 8.64
C TYR A 86 0.53 -14.47 8.11
N PHE A 87 1.81 -14.25 8.39
CA PHE A 87 2.85 -15.08 7.80
C PHE A 87 4.05 -15.28 8.71
N GLN A 88 4.75 -16.39 8.48
CA GLN A 88 5.98 -16.77 9.14
C GLN A 88 6.81 -17.70 8.28
N VAL A 89 8.13 -17.65 8.46
CA VAL A 89 9.07 -18.59 7.85
C VAL A 89 9.68 -19.45 8.95
N MET A 90 9.56 -20.77 8.83
CA MET A 90 9.96 -21.73 9.83
C MET A 90 10.96 -22.74 9.26
N PRO A 91 11.83 -23.38 10.06
CA PRO A 91 12.44 -24.64 9.67
C PRO A 91 11.32 -25.64 9.24
N SER A 92 11.52 -26.38 8.15
CA SER A 92 10.50 -27.30 7.64
C SER A 92 10.06 -28.36 8.65
N SER A 93 10.95 -28.75 9.57
CA SER A 93 10.64 -29.62 10.71
C SER A 93 9.67 -29.03 11.73
N GLN A 94 9.41 -27.73 11.67
CA GLN A 94 8.47 -27.02 12.56
C GLN A 94 7.18 -26.58 11.84
N LEU A 95 6.94 -27.08 10.63
CA LEU A 95 5.74 -26.76 9.85
C LEU A 95 4.46 -27.03 10.65
N GLU A 96 4.42 -28.15 11.36
CA GLU A 96 3.23 -28.55 12.15
C GLU A 96 2.90 -27.52 13.24
N LEU A 97 3.90 -26.95 13.91
CA LEU A 97 3.72 -25.88 14.89
C LEU A 97 3.13 -24.63 14.23
N ALA A 98 3.66 -24.22 13.07
CA ALA A 98 3.15 -23.06 12.36
C ALA A 98 1.66 -23.23 11.97
N LEU A 99 1.29 -24.38 11.42
CA LEU A 99 -0.11 -24.65 11.03
C LEU A 99 -1.03 -24.73 12.24
N TRP A 100 -0.57 -25.29 13.34
CA TRP A 100 -1.35 -25.36 14.57
C TRP A 100 -1.59 -23.97 15.17
N LEU A 101 -0.57 -23.09 15.22
CA LEU A 101 -0.69 -21.73 15.72
C LEU A 101 -1.72 -20.93 14.90
N GLU A 102 -1.66 -21.02 13.56
CA GLU A 102 -2.63 -20.35 12.67
C GLU A 102 -4.05 -20.87 12.90
N ALA A 103 -4.21 -22.20 13.06
CA ALA A 103 -5.51 -22.80 13.29
C ALA A 103 -6.08 -22.43 14.66
N ASP A 104 -5.25 -22.38 15.70
CA ASP A 104 -5.69 -22.04 17.05
C ASP A 104 -6.24 -20.63 17.13
N ARG A 105 -5.53 -19.64 16.58
CA ARG A 105 -6.04 -18.26 16.56
C ARG A 105 -7.25 -18.07 15.64
N MET A 106 -7.37 -18.80 14.52
CA MET A 106 -8.57 -18.77 13.68
C MET A 106 -9.79 -19.35 14.41
N GLY A 107 -9.60 -20.45 15.14
CA GLY A 107 -10.70 -21.19 15.74
C GLY A 107 -11.12 -20.77 17.14
N SER A 108 -10.23 -20.07 17.87
CA SER A 108 -10.43 -19.84 19.30
C SER A 108 -9.77 -18.57 19.82
N LEU A 109 -9.80 -17.48 19.03
CA LEU A 109 -9.26 -16.19 19.41
C LEU A 109 -9.85 -15.67 20.73
N ASP A 110 -9.00 -15.16 21.64
CA ASP A 110 -9.42 -14.61 22.92
C ASP A 110 -9.76 -13.12 22.80
N LEU A 111 -11.00 -12.84 22.38
CA LEU A 111 -11.54 -11.48 22.25
C LEU A 111 -12.24 -11.06 23.53
N THR A 112 -11.53 -10.32 24.38
CA THR A 112 -12.04 -9.75 25.62
C THR A 112 -12.05 -8.22 25.57
N GLN A 113 -12.80 -7.59 26.50
CA GLN A 113 -12.77 -6.13 26.62
C GLN A 113 -11.37 -5.62 26.95
N GLU A 114 -10.60 -6.38 27.74
CA GLU A 114 -9.23 -6.02 28.11
C GLU A 114 -8.29 -6.03 26.93
N THR A 115 -8.30 -7.09 26.10
CA THR A 115 -7.46 -7.20 24.90
C THR A 115 -7.82 -6.12 23.88
N LEU A 116 -9.13 -5.85 23.71
CA LEU A 116 -9.61 -4.79 22.83
C LEU A 116 -9.13 -3.41 23.26
N ASP A 117 -9.29 -3.05 24.55
CA ASP A 117 -8.91 -1.73 25.05
C ASP A 117 -7.37 -1.54 24.98
N ASN A 118 -6.60 -2.59 25.25
CA ASN A 118 -5.15 -2.57 25.10
C ASN A 118 -4.74 -2.29 23.64
N GLN A 119 -5.34 -3.00 22.67
CA GLN A 119 -4.98 -2.84 21.26
C GLN A 119 -5.46 -1.51 20.66
N ARG A 120 -6.56 -0.95 21.15
CA ARG A 120 -6.95 0.42 20.81
C ARG A 120 -5.84 1.43 21.15
N GLU A 121 -5.23 1.32 22.32
CA GLU A 121 -4.14 2.22 22.71
C GLU A 121 -2.87 1.97 21.88
N VAL A 122 -2.60 0.72 21.50
CA VAL A 122 -1.48 0.39 20.58
C VAL A 122 -1.70 1.05 19.23
N VAL A 123 -2.87 0.88 18.61
CA VAL A 123 -3.21 1.47 17.30
C VAL A 123 -3.22 3.01 17.35
N LYS A 124 -3.70 3.62 18.45
CA LYS A 124 -3.60 5.09 18.64
C LYS A 124 -2.14 5.56 18.70
N ASN A 125 -1.26 4.80 19.34
CA ASN A 125 0.17 5.12 19.38
C ASN A 125 0.81 4.94 18.00
N GLU A 126 0.43 3.89 17.25
CA GLU A 126 0.88 3.68 15.90
C GLU A 126 0.43 4.82 14.97
N ARG A 127 -0.84 5.26 15.08
CA ARG A 127 -1.33 6.43 14.34
C ARG A 127 -0.46 7.66 14.59
N ARG A 128 -0.16 7.94 15.87
CA ARG A 128 0.73 9.07 16.20
C ARG A 128 2.12 8.90 15.55
N GLN A 129 2.68 7.69 15.59
CA GLN A 129 4.02 7.41 15.06
C GLN A 129 4.09 7.41 13.54
N ARG A 130 3.04 7.00 12.82
CA ARG A 130 3.06 6.83 11.36
C ARG A 130 2.33 7.94 10.61
N TYR A 131 1.35 8.60 11.23
CA TYR A 131 0.50 9.58 10.56
C TYR A 131 0.61 10.98 11.16
N ASP A 132 0.49 11.12 12.50
CA ASP A 132 0.33 12.44 13.10
C ASP A 132 1.68 13.14 13.36
N ASN A 133 2.73 12.41 13.78
CA ASN A 133 4.03 12.99 14.14
C ASN A 133 5.05 13.08 12.98
N PRO A 134 5.13 12.14 12.02
CA PRO A 134 6.12 12.23 10.96
C PRO A 134 5.79 13.34 9.97
N PRO A 135 6.80 14.05 9.44
CA PRO A 135 6.61 14.92 8.29
C PRO A 135 5.88 14.18 7.17
N TYR A 136 4.92 14.83 6.53
CA TYR A 136 4.07 14.30 5.47
C TYR A 136 3.18 13.12 5.87
N GLY A 137 3.15 12.68 7.13
CA GLY A 137 2.57 11.40 7.55
C GLY A 137 1.11 11.18 7.15
N ARG A 138 0.32 12.24 7.00
CA ARG A 138 -1.11 12.18 6.64
C ARG A 138 -1.39 12.19 5.14
N TRP A 139 -0.37 12.16 4.29
CA TRP A 139 -0.57 12.26 2.84
C TRP A 139 -1.52 11.21 2.28
N SER A 140 -1.44 9.97 2.78
CA SER A 140 -2.29 8.88 2.30
C SER A 140 -3.76 9.04 2.70
N GLU A 141 -4.06 9.58 3.88
CA GLU A 141 -5.44 9.89 4.29
C GLU A 141 -6.06 10.91 3.33
N TYR A 142 -5.35 12.00 3.05
CA TYR A 142 -5.80 13.01 2.09
C TYR A 142 -5.90 12.46 0.66
N ALA A 143 -4.95 11.59 0.29
CA ALA A 143 -4.93 10.94 -1.02
C ALA A 143 -6.20 10.13 -1.26
N PHE A 144 -6.56 9.24 -0.35
CA PHE A 144 -7.74 8.40 -0.47
C PHE A 144 -9.03 9.24 -0.41
N ALA A 145 -9.15 10.17 0.55
CA ALA A 145 -10.31 11.03 0.70
C ALA A 145 -10.58 11.93 -0.50
N LEU A 146 -9.54 12.41 -1.20
CA LEU A 146 -9.68 13.23 -2.39
C LEU A 146 -9.86 12.39 -3.68
N THR A 147 -9.28 11.19 -3.72
CA THR A 147 -9.36 10.32 -4.89
C THR A 147 -10.72 9.64 -5.00
N PHE A 148 -11.29 9.21 -3.89
CA PHE A 148 -12.57 8.49 -3.85
C PHE A 148 -13.67 9.35 -3.23
N PRO A 149 -14.92 9.23 -3.69
CA PRO A 149 -16.04 9.96 -3.11
C PRO A 149 -16.35 9.46 -1.68
N GLU A 150 -16.98 10.32 -0.90
CA GLU A 150 -17.49 9.94 0.42
C GLU A 150 -18.43 8.71 0.33
N GLY A 151 -18.29 7.78 1.26
CA GLY A 151 -19.02 6.50 1.27
C GLY A 151 -18.47 5.43 0.31
N HIS A 152 -17.46 5.73 -0.50
CA HIS A 152 -16.78 4.72 -1.29
C HIS A 152 -15.89 3.83 -0.40
N PRO A 153 -15.83 2.50 -0.62
CA PRO A 153 -15.04 1.59 0.23
C PRO A 153 -13.55 1.97 0.36
N TYR A 154 -12.98 2.64 -0.62
CA TYR A 154 -11.59 3.11 -0.59
C TYR A 154 -11.45 4.59 -0.19
N HIS A 155 -12.46 5.22 0.37
CA HIS A 155 -12.37 6.62 0.79
C HIS A 155 -11.45 6.84 2.01
N HIS A 156 -11.22 5.81 2.81
CA HIS A 156 -10.43 5.85 4.04
C HIS A 156 -9.22 4.91 3.98
N THR A 157 -8.24 5.16 4.82
CA THR A 157 -7.04 4.32 4.97
C THR A 157 -7.27 3.21 6.00
N THR A 158 -6.41 2.21 6.00
CA THR A 158 -6.49 1.05 6.91
C THR A 158 -6.36 1.42 8.39
N ILE A 159 -5.65 2.51 8.72
CA ILE A 159 -5.55 2.97 10.12
C ILE A 159 -6.92 3.40 10.68
N GLY A 160 -7.83 3.82 9.83
CA GLY A 160 -9.20 4.18 10.16
C GLY A 160 -9.36 5.40 11.07
N SER A 161 -10.47 5.44 11.79
CA SER A 161 -10.85 6.52 12.71
C SER A 161 -10.69 6.11 14.17
N MET A 162 -9.88 6.84 14.93
CA MET A 162 -9.67 6.55 16.35
C MET A 162 -10.93 6.78 17.18
N ASP A 163 -11.77 7.73 16.78
CA ASP A 163 -13.04 8.00 17.44
C ASP A 163 -14.04 6.86 17.21
N GLU A 164 -14.11 6.33 15.99
CA GLU A 164 -14.97 5.18 15.67
C GLU A 164 -14.50 3.90 16.36
N LEU A 165 -13.19 3.63 16.36
CA LEU A 165 -12.62 2.51 17.09
C LEU A 165 -12.89 2.60 18.61
N GLN A 166 -12.88 3.80 19.18
CA GLN A 166 -13.17 4.00 20.60
C GLN A 166 -14.65 3.82 20.91
N ALA A 167 -15.54 4.21 20.00
CA ALA A 167 -16.99 4.14 20.20
C ALA A 167 -17.57 2.73 19.99
N ALA A 168 -16.89 1.86 19.26
CA ALA A 168 -17.35 0.51 18.92
C ALA A 168 -17.42 -0.40 20.16
N ALA A 169 -18.42 -1.27 20.23
CA ALA A 169 -18.57 -2.25 21.30
C ALA A 169 -17.77 -3.54 21.02
N LEU A 170 -17.51 -4.36 22.03
CA LEU A 170 -16.84 -5.65 21.87
C LEU A 170 -17.61 -6.58 20.93
N GLU A 171 -18.95 -6.57 20.99
CA GLU A 171 -19.81 -7.35 20.12
C GLU A 171 -19.59 -7.02 18.64
N ASP A 172 -19.37 -5.76 18.29
CA ASP A 172 -19.08 -5.36 16.90
C ASP A 172 -17.82 -6.06 16.35
N PHE A 173 -16.79 -6.20 17.21
CA PHE A 173 -15.57 -6.90 16.85
C PHE A 173 -15.78 -8.41 16.79
N GLN A 174 -16.54 -8.99 17.71
CA GLN A 174 -16.87 -10.41 17.71
C GLN A 174 -17.64 -10.80 16.44
N ASP A 175 -18.60 -9.96 16.02
CA ASP A 175 -19.35 -10.15 14.78
C ASP A 175 -18.45 -10.05 13.55
N PHE A 176 -17.56 -9.06 13.48
CA PHE A 176 -16.62 -8.88 12.39
C PHE A 176 -15.65 -10.09 12.29
N ASN A 177 -15.14 -10.56 13.41
CA ASN A 177 -14.31 -11.77 13.47
C ASN A 177 -15.06 -12.99 12.93
N ALA A 178 -16.25 -13.26 13.48
CA ALA A 178 -17.04 -14.43 13.12
C ALA A 178 -17.36 -14.48 11.62
N VAL A 179 -17.58 -13.31 10.99
CA VAL A 179 -17.88 -13.23 9.56
C VAL A 179 -16.61 -13.45 8.73
N TYR A 180 -15.59 -12.65 8.96
CA TYR A 180 -14.50 -12.49 7.99
C TYR A 180 -13.27 -13.34 8.30
N TYR A 181 -13.00 -13.68 9.58
CA TYR A 181 -11.84 -14.51 9.96
C TYR A 181 -12.23 -16.00 10.07
N SER A 182 -12.86 -16.48 9.02
CA SER A 182 -13.48 -17.79 8.90
C SER A 182 -12.78 -18.64 7.83
N PRO A 183 -12.75 -19.99 7.96
CA PRO A 183 -12.08 -20.87 7.00
C PRO A 183 -12.54 -20.65 5.55
N ASN A 184 -13.85 -20.47 5.32
CA ASN A 184 -14.41 -20.28 3.98
C ASN A 184 -14.15 -18.87 3.37
N ASN A 185 -13.47 -18.00 4.12
CA ASN A 185 -12.98 -16.69 3.68
C ASN A 185 -11.44 -16.62 3.66
N ALA A 186 -10.77 -17.77 3.75
CA ALA A 186 -9.32 -17.82 3.90
C ALA A 186 -8.63 -18.72 2.86
N VAL A 187 -7.36 -18.37 2.59
CA VAL A 187 -6.44 -19.16 1.77
C VAL A 187 -5.15 -19.39 2.56
N LEU A 188 -4.86 -20.64 2.87
CA LEU A 188 -3.59 -21.06 3.45
C LEU A 188 -2.59 -21.36 2.34
N THR A 189 -1.49 -20.63 2.29
CA THR A 189 -0.40 -20.91 1.35
C THR A 189 0.85 -21.39 2.08
N VAL A 190 1.45 -22.46 1.57
CA VAL A 190 2.69 -23.04 2.11
C VAL A 190 3.70 -23.20 0.98
N ALA A 191 4.89 -22.62 1.13
CA ALA A 191 5.97 -22.76 0.16
C ALA A 191 7.27 -23.20 0.85
N GLY A 192 8.01 -24.12 0.25
CA GLY A 192 9.30 -24.57 0.80
C GLY A 192 9.51 -26.07 0.79
N ASP A 193 10.39 -26.56 1.67
CA ASP A 193 10.73 -27.96 1.83
C ASP A 193 9.62 -28.72 2.56
N VAL A 194 8.56 -29.01 1.83
CA VAL A 194 7.34 -29.62 2.32
C VAL A 194 6.80 -30.66 1.33
N ASP A 195 6.16 -31.70 1.86
CA ASP A 195 5.35 -32.60 1.08
C ASP A 195 3.91 -32.06 1.00
N ALA A 196 3.35 -32.00 -0.21
CA ALA A 196 2.05 -31.36 -0.43
C ALA A 196 0.88 -32.17 0.21
N GLU A 197 0.94 -33.49 0.20
CA GLU A 197 -0.10 -34.35 0.80
C GLU A 197 -0.03 -34.22 2.32
N GLU A 198 1.17 -34.14 2.88
CA GLU A 198 1.36 -33.93 4.31
C GLU A 198 0.86 -32.56 4.77
N VAL A 199 1.10 -31.47 4.00
CA VAL A 199 0.55 -30.15 4.29
C VAL A 199 -0.98 -30.20 4.33
N VAL A 200 -1.62 -30.83 3.34
CA VAL A 200 -3.08 -30.95 3.30
C VAL A 200 -3.59 -31.78 4.48
N ARG A 201 -2.90 -32.88 4.82
CA ARG A 201 -3.26 -33.71 5.99
C ARG A 201 -3.15 -32.92 7.31
N LEU A 202 -2.13 -32.12 7.48
CA LEU A 202 -1.96 -31.25 8.66
C LEU A 202 -3.00 -30.13 8.68
N ALA A 203 -3.29 -29.54 7.53
CA ALA A 203 -4.35 -28.54 7.41
C ALA A 203 -5.71 -29.13 7.81
N GLU A 204 -6.06 -30.31 7.30
CA GLU A 204 -7.28 -30.99 7.70
C GLU A 204 -7.30 -31.32 9.22
N LYS A 205 -6.18 -31.78 9.79
CA LYS A 205 -6.04 -32.07 11.20
C LYS A 205 -6.34 -30.87 12.10
N TYR A 206 -5.82 -29.70 11.75
CA TYR A 206 -5.88 -28.52 12.63
C TYR A 206 -7.01 -27.57 12.27
N PHE A 207 -7.29 -27.35 10.99
CA PHE A 207 -8.32 -26.42 10.54
C PHE A 207 -9.67 -27.10 10.26
N GLY A 208 -9.68 -28.40 9.91
CA GLY A 208 -10.90 -29.10 9.45
C GLY A 208 -12.06 -29.08 10.45
N GLY A 209 -11.76 -29.01 11.76
CA GLY A 209 -12.77 -28.89 12.81
C GLY A 209 -13.31 -27.46 13.06
N ILE A 210 -12.71 -26.44 12.46
CA ILE A 210 -13.16 -25.04 12.61
C ILE A 210 -14.41 -24.84 11.78
N ARG A 211 -15.49 -24.37 12.41
CA ARG A 211 -16.75 -24.13 11.73
C ARG A 211 -16.64 -22.91 10.80
N PRO A 212 -17.04 -23.04 9.53
CA PRO A 212 -17.10 -21.88 8.65
C PRO A 212 -18.24 -20.95 9.11
N HIS A 213 -18.12 -19.67 8.83
CA HIS A 213 -19.27 -18.77 8.82
C HIS A 213 -20.25 -19.23 7.72
N GLY A 214 -21.49 -18.84 7.78
CA GLY A 214 -22.46 -19.13 6.71
C GLY A 214 -22.02 -18.55 5.37
N GLU A 215 -22.87 -17.78 4.73
CA GLU A 215 -22.50 -17.03 3.52
C GLU A 215 -21.69 -15.79 3.91
N ILE A 216 -20.48 -15.65 3.35
CA ILE A 216 -19.70 -14.41 3.53
C ILE A 216 -20.41 -13.29 2.76
N PRO A 217 -20.69 -12.14 3.39
CA PRO A 217 -21.30 -11.03 2.71
C PRO A 217 -20.47 -10.59 1.50
N PRO A 218 -21.09 -10.22 0.38
CA PRO A 218 -20.35 -9.70 -0.75
C PRO A 218 -19.60 -8.44 -0.33
N ALA A 219 -18.39 -8.27 -0.86
CA ALA A 219 -17.62 -7.06 -0.64
C ALA A 219 -18.43 -5.82 -1.06
N PRO A 220 -18.29 -4.69 -0.35
CA PRO A 220 -18.89 -3.44 -0.79
C PRO A 220 -18.48 -3.09 -2.22
N ASP A 221 -19.45 -2.63 -3.01
CA ASP A 221 -19.22 -2.25 -4.41
C ASP A 221 -18.32 -1.01 -4.48
N GLY A 222 -17.13 -1.16 -5.04
CA GLY A 222 -16.17 -0.10 -5.33
C GLY A 222 -16.25 0.44 -6.76
N THR A 223 -17.33 0.15 -7.48
CA THR A 223 -17.51 0.62 -8.86
C THR A 223 -17.75 2.13 -8.88
N LEU A 224 -16.96 2.83 -9.69
CA LEU A 224 -17.14 4.25 -9.93
C LEU A 224 -17.94 4.48 -11.22
N PRO A 225 -18.83 5.50 -11.30
CA PRO A 225 -19.57 5.82 -12.53
C PRO A 225 -18.64 6.11 -13.71
N GLN A 226 -17.47 6.61 -13.45
CA GLN A 226 -16.40 6.86 -14.42
C GLN A 226 -15.05 6.77 -13.73
N LEU A 227 -14.02 6.32 -14.46
CA LEU A 227 -12.67 6.23 -13.92
C LEU A 227 -12.13 7.60 -13.55
N LYS A 228 -12.24 8.58 -14.45
CA LYS A 228 -11.72 9.94 -14.22
C LYS A 228 -12.47 10.66 -13.11
N ILE A 229 -11.76 11.50 -12.37
CA ILE A 229 -12.31 12.33 -11.29
C ILE A 229 -13.20 13.42 -11.85
N GLY A 230 -12.94 13.90 -13.09
CA GLY A 230 -13.66 14.98 -13.77
C GLY A 230 -13.08 16.37 -13.51
N GLU A 231 -12.09 16.50 -12.66
CA GLU A 231 -11.43 17.74 -12.28
C GLU A 231 -10.02 17.50 -11.71
N THR A 232 -9.21 18.55 -11.58
CA THR A 232 -8.05 18.53 -10.69
C THR A 232 -8.49 18.96 -9.29
N ARG A 233 -8.25 18.11 -8.29
CA ARG A 233 -8.45 18.43 -6.86
C ARG A 233 -7.13 18.75 -6.22
N ARG A 234 -7.05 19.86 -5.50
CA ARG A 234 -5.81 20.29 -4.85
C ARG A 234 -6.04 20.55 -3.36
N ARG A 235 -5.10 20.12 -2.53
CA ARG A 235 -5.00 20.42 -1.11
C ARG A 235 -3.61 20.92 -0.80
N VAL A 236 -3.53 22.05 -0.11
CA VAL A 236 -2.28 22.58 0.45
C VAL A 236 -2.31 22.35 1.95
N GLU A 237 -1.27 21.73 2.48
CA GLU A 237 -1.08 21.47 3.90
C GLU A 237 0.11 22.27 4.40
N LEU A 238 -0.18 23.23 5.29
CA LEU A 238 0.85 24.03 5.97
C LEU A 238 1.37 23.23 7.16
N ASP A 239 2.59 22.74 7.10
CA ASP A 239 3.19 21.92 8.13
C ASP A 239 4.62 22.39 8.45
N ALA A 240 4.80 22.96 9.63
CA ALA A 240 6.10 23.45 10.09
C ALA A 240 7.11 22.32 10.36
N SER A 241 6.65 21.07 10.49
CA SER A 241 7.51 19.90 10.76
C SER A 241 8.17 19.35 9.50
N VAL A 242 7.67 19.68 8.31
CA VAL A 242 8.25 19.15 7.07
C VAL A 242 9.64 19.79 6.82
N PRO A 243 10.66 19.00 6.48
CA PRO A 243 12.00 19.52 6.24
C PRO A 243 12.09 20.33 4.93
N ARG A 244 11.16 20.14 4.00
CA ARG A 244 11.08 20.81 2.69
C ARG A 244 9.70 20.64 2.07
N PRO A 245 9.32 21.40 1.05
CA PRO A 245 8.10 21.16 0.29
C PRO A 245 8.10 19.78 -0.38
N MET A 246 6.93 19.14 -0.46
CA MET A 246 6.72 17.90 -1.19
C MET A 246 5.33 17.88 -1.80
N SER A 247 5.24 17.45 -3.06
CA SER A 247 3.97 17.33 -3.78
C SER A 247 3.69 15.90 -4.16
N PHE A 248 2.51 15.42 -3.78
CA PHE A 248 1.98 14.09 -4.13
C PHE A 248 0.88 14.26 -5.17
N TYR A 249 0.94 13.45 -6.20
CA TYR A 249 -0.03 13.39 -7.29
C TYR A 249 -0.69 12.02 -7.30
N MET A 250 -2.01 11.97 -7.28
CA MET A 250 -2.76 10.73 -7.44
C MET A 250 -3.68 10.84 -8.65
N PHE A 251 -3.83 9.69 -9.31
CA PHE A 251 -4.70 9.51 -10.46
C PHE A 251 -5.44 8.20 -10.29
N ARG A 252 -6.72 8.15 -10.62
CA ARG A 252 -7.41 6.87 -10.70
C ARG A 252 -6.91 6.08 -11.89
N ALA A 253 -6.65 4.80 -11.66
CA ALA A 253 -6.19 3.84 -12.65
C ALA A 253 -7.16 2.65 -12.70
N PRO A 254 -7.12 1.81 -13.74
CA PRO A 254 -7.89 0.57 -13.78
C PRO A 254 -7.68 -0.30 -12.54
N ASP A 255 -8.66 -1.13 -12.22
CA ASP A 255 -8.60 -2.19 -11.20
C ASP A 255 -7.36 -3.08 -11.41
N SER A 256 -6.73 -3.52 -10.35
CA SER A 256 -5.50 -4.34 -10.45
C SER A 256 -5.70 -5.70 -11.13
N ARG A 257 -6.96 -6.16 -11.26
CA ARG A 257 -7.32 -7.39 -11.99
C ARG A 257 -7.63 -7.13 -13.47
N ASP A 258 -7.73 -5.87 -13.88
CA ASP A 258 -7.93 -5.50 -15.29
C ASP A 258 -6.71 -5.89 -16.14
N GLU A 259 -6.93 -6.38 -17.34
CA GLU A 259 -5.85 -6.79 -18.25
C GLU A 259 -4.89 -5.64 -18.58
N SER A 260 -5.37 -4.41 -18.59
CA SER A 260 -4.54 -3.22 -18.84
C SER A 260 -3.65 -2.83 -17.65
N PHE A 261 -3.87 -3.38 -16.45
CA PHE A 261 -3.12 -2.97 -15.25
C PHE A 261 -1.62 -3.26 -15.36
N THR A 262 -1.22 -4.33 -16.06
CA THR A 262 0.20 -4.59 -16.32
C THR A 262 0.85 -3.45 -17.15
N ALA A 263 0.12 -2.82 -18.05
CA ALA A 263 0.61 -1.64 -18.78
C ALA A 263 0.69 -0.40 -17.84
N VAL A 264 -0.17 -0.30 -16.83
CA VAL A 264 -0.08 0.75 -15.80
C VAL A 264 1.19 0.59 -14.95
N GLU A 265 1.55 -0.65 -14.56
CA GLU A 265 2.81 -0.94 -13.86
C GLU A 265 4.03 -0.56 -14.72
N VAL A 266 3.98 -0.88 -16.02
CA VAL A 266 5.03 -0.47 -16.96
C VAL A 266 5.12 1.04 -17.10
N LEU A 267 3.99 1.76 -17.18
CA LEU A 267 3.95 3.22 -17.20
C LEU A 267 4.62 3.81 -15.94
N ALA A 268 4.30 3.27 -14.76
CA ALA A 268 4.93 3.70 -13.51
C ALA A 268 6.44 3.46 -13.52
N ALA A 269 6.90 2.33 -14.05
CA ALA A 269 8.32 2.02 -14.16
C ALA A 269 9.04 2.91 -15.19
N VAL A 270 8.39 3.28 -16.29
CA VAL A 270 8.92 4.25 -17.28
C VAL A 270 9.10 5.61 -16.63
N LEU A 271 8.08 6.07 -15.88
CA LEU A 271 8.08 7.40 -15.27
C LEU A 271 9.00 7.52 -14.07
N GLY A 272 8.96 6.55 -13.12
CA GLY A 272 9.53 6.77 -11.79
C GLY A 272 10.59 5.77 -11.35
N ARG A 273 10.86 4.66 -12.10
CA ARG A 273 11.70 3.61 -11.57
C ARG A 273 13.15 3.68 -12.03
N GLY A 274 14.04 3.93 -11.03
CA GLY A 274 15.48 3.97 -11.23
C GLY A 274 15.96 5.22 -11.98
N ARG A 275 17.29 5.37 -12.07
CA ARG A 275 17.94 6.59 -12.62
C ARG A 275 17.68 6.81 -14.13
N GLY A 276 17.22 5.80 -14.85
CA GLY A 276 16.85 5.89 -16.25
C GLY A 276 15.38 6.29 -16.49
N SER A 277 14.57 6.50 -15.43
CA SER A 277 13.18 6.91 -15.55
C SER A 277 13.04 8.35 -16.04
N ARG A 278 11.89 8.69 -16.61
CA ARG A 278 11.67 10.03 -17.21
C ARG A 278 11.75 11.12 -16.16
N LEU A 279 11.09 10.94 -15.02
CA LEU A 279 11.08 11.94 -13.95
C LEU A 279 12.48 12.15 -13.38
N TYR A 280 13.22 11.08 -13.11
CA TYR A 280 14.58 11.19 -12.61
C TYR A 280 15.51 11.91 -13.62
N ARG A 281 15.47 11.49 -14.88
CA ARG A 281 16.30 12.16 -15.91
C ARG A 281 15.96 13.63 -16.05
N LYS A 282 14.67 13.94 -16.17
CA LYS A 282 14.21 15.31 -16.40
C LYS A 282 14.47 16.21 -15.21
N LEU A 283 13.97 15.83 -14.04
CA LEU A 283 13.96 16.70 -12.85
C LEU A 283 15.29 16.68 -12.09
N VAL A 284 15.98 15.52 -12.06
CA VAL A 284 17.21 15.38 -11.27
C VAL A 284 18.47 15.58 -12.12
N THR A 285 18.55 14.88 -13.30
CA THR A 285 19.79 14.86 -14.06
C THR A 285 19.93 16.07 -15.00
N GLU A 286 18.87 16.37 -15.77
CA GLU A 286 18.91 17.42 -16.82
C GLU A 286 18.71 18.81 -16.23
N LYS A 287 17.66 18.97 -15.42
CA LYS A 287 17.25 20.29 -14.88
C LYS A 287 17.80 20.56 -13.49
N ASN A 288 18.18 19.54 -12.73
CA ASN A 288 18.70 19.65 -11.36
C ASN A 288 17.73 20.37 -10.38
N LEU A 289 16.43 20.15 -10.56
CA LEU A 289 15.36 20.81 -9.82
C LEU A 289 14.88 20.00 -8.60
N ALA A 290 14.84 18.66 -8.69
CA ALA A 290 14.30 17.80 -7.64
C ALA A 290 15.39 17.05 -6.88
N GLN A 291 15.04 16.62 -5.67
CA GLN A 291 15.85 15.70 -4.87
C GLN A 291 15.94 14.33 -5.54
N ARG A 292 17.09 13.64 -5.35
CA ARG A 292 17.43 12.43 -6.12
C ARG A 292 16.46 11.26 -5.94
N GLU A 293 15.90 11.09 -4.76
CA GLU A 293 15.04 9.96 -4.42
C GLU A 293 13.56 10.35 -4.41
N GLU A 294 13.25 11.61 -4.68
CA GLU A 294 11.96 12.24 -4.56
C GLU A 294 11.44 12.76 -5.92
N ALA A 295 11.80 12.11 -7.02
CA ALA A 295 11.20 12.24 -8.35
C ALA A 295 10.77 10.85 -8.81
N TYR A 296 9.54 10.46 -8.46
CA TYR A 296 9.12 9.06 -8.42
C TYR A 296 7.70 8.87 -8.96
N ALA A 297 7.41 7.67 -9.47
CA ALA A 297 6.04 7.22 -9.77
C ALA A 297 5.88 5.73 -9.43
N SER A 298 4.70 5.36 -8.97
CA SER A 298 4.32 3.99 -8.63
C SER A 298 2.83 3.76 -8.81
N THR A 299 2.40 2.54 -8.51
CA THR A 299 0.99 2.16 -8.47
C THR A 299 0.62 1.61 -7.10
N TRP A 300 -0.60 1.84 -6.69
CA TRP A 300 -1.25 1.15 -5.59
C TRP A 300 -2.42 0.37 -6.17
N GLY A 301 -2.18 -0.93 -6.44
CA GLY A 301 -3.17 -1.83 -7.01
C GLY A 301 -4.27 -2.12 -6.01
N LEU A 302 -5.52 -1.87 -6.41
CA LEU A 302 -6.73 -2.18 -5.67
C LEU A 302 -7.58 -3.12 -6.52
N ALA A 303 -8.13 -4.16 -5.89
CA ALA A 303 -8.71 -5.30 -6.62
C ALA A 303 -10.21 -5.19 -6.89
N TYR A 304 -10.92 -4.25 -6.26
CA TYR A 304 -12.39 -4.19 -6.34
C TYR A 304 -12.90 -2.78 -6.64
N GLY A 305 -12.18 -2.06 -7.45
CA GLY A 305 -12.47 -0.70 -7.87
C GLY A 305 -11.24 -0.05 -8.48
N ALA A 306 -11.30 1.25 -8.72
CA ALA A 306 -10.16 1.95 -9.29
C ALA A 306 -8.93 1.84 -8.41
N SER A 307 -7.81 1.47 -9.01
CA SER A 307 -6.48 1.58 -8.41
C SER A 307 -6.00 3.03 -8.38
N VAL A 308 -4.88 3.29 -7.71
CA VAL A 308 -4.27 4.62 -7.65
C VAL A 308 -2.89 4.59 -8.30
N PHE A 309 -2.70 5.45 -9.29
CA PHE A 309 -1.39 5.78 -9.82
C PHE A 309 -0.85 6.98 -9.05
N ILE A 310 0.40 6.91 -8.59
CA ILE A 310 1.01 7.89 -7.71
C ILE A 310 2.24 8.48 -8.38
N GLY A 311 2.36 9.81 -8.35
CA GLY A 311 3.58 10.53 -8.66
C GLY A 311 3.96 11.44 -7.50
N LEU A 312 5.24 11.71 -7.32
CA LEU A 312 5.69 12.68 -6.34
C LEU A 312 6.99 13.36 -6.76
N PHE A 313 7.18 14.57 -6.24
CA PHE A 313 8.46 15.25 -6.27
C PHE A 313 8.66 16.09 -5.01
N SER A 314 9.94 16.35 -4.69
CA SER A 314 10.35 17.37 -3.72
C SER A 314 11.39 18.26 -4.36
N PRO A 315 11.26 19.58 -4.29
CA PRO A 315 12.24 20.54 -4.80
C PRO A 315 13.60 20.38 -4.10
N ARG A 316 14.65 20.74 -4.79
CA ARG A 316 15.95 20.99 -4.16
C ARG A 316 15.91 22.30 -3.39
N ASP A 317 16.83 22.42 -2.43
CA ASP A 317 16.97 23.64 -1.65
C ASP A 317 17.21 24.87 -2.58
N GLY A 318 16.43 25.91 -2.39
CA GLY A 318 16.47 27.12 -3.19
C GLY A 318 15.78 27.02 -4.57
N VAL A 319 15.05 25.96 -4.83
CA VAL A 319 14.24 25.80 -6.06
C VAL A 319 12.76 25.95 -5.70
N GLU A 320 12.07 26.80 -6.44
CA GLU A 320 10.63 27.01 -6.28
C GLU A 320 9.83 25.76 -6.67
N ALA A 321 8.88 25.36 -5.84
CA ALA A 321 8.04 24.18 -6.09
C ALA A 321 7.28 24.28 -7.42
N ALA A 322 6.84 25.48 -7.80
CA ALA A 322 6.14 25.73 -9.06
C ALA A 322 7.01 25.44 -10.30
N GLU A 323 8.32 25.68 -10.23
CA GLU A 323 9.24 25.36 -11.34
C GLU A 323 9.35 23.84 -11.51
N VAL A 324 9.48 23.09 -10.40
CA VAL A 324 9.54 21.62 -10.45
C VAL A 324 8.21 21.05 -10.94
N GLU A 325 7.09 21.59 -10.45
CA GLU A 325 5.74 21.19 -10.87
C GLU A 325 5.56 21.36 -12.38
N ALA A 326 5.96 22.49 -12.94
CA ALA A 326 5.83 22.74 -14.36
C ALA A 326 6.55 21.69 -15.21
N GLU A 327 7.79 21.33 -14.85
CA GLU A 327 8.57 20.30 -15.55
C GLU A 327 8.03 18.87 -15.29
N PHE A 328 7.56 18.60 -14.06
CA PHE A 328 6.89 17.34 -13.71
C PHE A 328 5.65 17.12 -14.56
N LEU A 329 4.77 18.13 -14.60
CA LEU A 329 3.54 18.07 -15.39
C LEU A 329 3.82 17.99 -16.89
N ALA A 330 4.83 18.69 -17.40
CA ALA A 330 5.21 18.60 -18.81
C ALA A 330 5.60 17.16 -19.23
N VAL A 331 6.23 16.40 -18.31
CA VAL A 331 6.54 14.98 -18.57
C VAL A 331 5.26 14.13 -18.62
N LEU A 332 4.31 14.35 -17.70
CA LEU A 332 3.05 13.61 -17.64
C LEU A 332 2.14 13.97 -18.83
N ASP A 333 1.97 15.25 -19.09
CA ASP A 333 1.09 15.75 -20.15
C ASP A 333 1.59 15.33 -21.53
N GLY A 334 2.93 15.33 -21.76
CA GLY A 334 3.52 14.85 -23.01
C GLY A 334 3.30 13.34 -23.25
N LEU A 335 3.16 12.55 -22.18
CA LEU A 335 2.71 11.16 -22.31
C LEU A 335 1.21 11.07 -22.56
N ALA A 336 0.41 11.85 -21.81
CA ALA A 336 -1.05 11.83 -21.92
C ALA A 336 -1.55 12.21 -23.33
N ASP A 337 -0.95 13.23 -23.94
CA ASP A 337 -1.33 13.76 -25.27
C ASP A 337 -0.58 13.09 -26.44
N GLY A 338 0.40 12.23 -26.13
CA GLY A 338 1.22 11.53 -27.14
C GLY A 338 2.27 12.39 -27.83
N SER A 339 2.51 13.64 -27.42
CA SER A 339 3.57 14.50 -27.97
C SER A 339 4.98 14.02 -27.60
N ALA A 340 5.09 13.26 -26.48
CA ALA A 340 6.31 12.60 -26.04
C ALA A 340 6.05 11.10 -25.76
N PRO A 341 5.78 10.28 -26.77
CA PRO A 341 5.38 8.87 -26.59
C PRO A 341 6.49 8.05 -25.94
N VAL A 342 6.13 6.91 -25.35
CA VAL A 342 7.09 5.95 -24.81
C VAL A 342 7.91 5.35 -25.95
N SER A 343 9.23 5.35 -25.80
CA SER A 343 10.12 4.68 -26.75
C SER A 343 10.24 3.19 -26.45
N GLN A 344 10.59 2.38 -27.47
CA GLN A 344 10.84 0.96 -27.31
C GLN A 344 11.93 0.67 -26.24
N ALA A 345 12.98 1.49 -26.19
CA ALA A 345 14.04 1.34 -25.20
C ALA A 345 13.58 1.59 -23.76
N GLU A 346 12.65 2.53 -23.54
CA GLU A 346 12.05 2.77 -22.24
C GLU A 346 11.13 1.61 -21.81
N LEU A 347 10.35 1.09 -22.77
CA LEU A 347 9.51 -0.10 -22.54
C LEU A 347 10.34 -1.29 -22.12
N GLU A 348 11.39 -1.63 -22.87
CA GLU A 348 12.27 -2.76 -22.58
C GLU A 348 12.98 -2.62 -21.24
N ARG A 349 13.45 -1.41 -20.91
CA ARG A 349 14.04 -1.12 -19.60
C ARG A 349 13.03 -1.31 -18.47
N ALA A 350 11.81 -0.81 -18.62
CA ALA A 350 10.76 -0.94 -17.61
C ALA A 350 10.39 -2.40 -17.39
N LYS A 351 10.17 -3.16 -18.46
CA LYS A 351 9.91 -4.61 -18.40
C LYS A 351 11.04 -5.36 -17.68
N ALA A 352 12.29 -5.08 -18.00
CA ALA A 352 13.44 -5.74 -17.38
C ALA A 352 13.51 -5.50 -15.86
N LEU A 353 13.16 -4.29 -15.40
CA LEU A 353 13.07 -3.97 -13.97
C LEU A 353 11.94 -4.75 -13.29
N LEU A 354 10.75 -4.78 -13.88
CA LEU A 354 9.60 -5.51 -13.34
C LEU A 354 9.84 -7.03 -13.32
N VAL A 355 10.46 -7.59 -14.35
CA VAL A 355 10.91 -9.00 -14.38
C VAL A 355 11.87 -9.28 -13.21
N SER A 356 12.86 -8.41 -13.01
CA SER A 356 13.83 -8.57 -11.92
C SER A 356 13.17 -8.60 -10.55
N ASP A 357 12.18 -7.76 -10.33
CA ASP A 357 11.48 -7.73 -9.04
C ASP A 357 10.58 -8.93 -8.83
N TRP A 358 9.85 -9.31 -9.87
CA TRP A 358 9.03 -10.51 -9.82
C TRP A 358 9.87 -11.76 -9.54
N LEU A 359 11.02 -11.91 -10.23
CA LEU A 359 11.95 -13.04 -9.98
C LEU A 359 12.50 -13.03 -8.55
N ARG A 360 12.77 -11.86 -7.99
CA ARG A 360 13.20 -11.73 -6.60
C ARG A 360 12.09 -12.15 -5.64
N ALA A 361 10.88 -11.61 -5.82
CA ALA A 361 9.73 -11.93 -4.99
C ALA A 361 9.39 -13.42 -5.01
N VAL A 362 9.32 -14.04 -6.19
CA VAL A 362 9.04 -15.49 -6.32
C VAL A 362 10.23 -16.34 -5.85
N GLY A 363 11.45 -15.83 -5.93
CA GLY A 363 12.66 -16.50 -5.47
C GLY A 363 12.73 -16.66 -3.95
N GLU A 364 12.14 -15.75 -3.20
CA GLU A 364 12.00 -15.83 -1.75
C GLU A 364 10.77 -16.65 -1.37
N LEU A 365 10.89 -17.63 -0.47
CA LEU A 365 9.76 -18.51 -0.11
C LEU A 365 8.60 -17.73 0.50
N GLY A 366 8.88 -16.74 1.35
CA GLY A 366 7.86 -15.83 1.90
C GLY A 366 7.13 -15.06 0.81
N GLY A 367 7.86 -14.44 -0.11
CA GLY A 367 7.31 -13.70 -1.24
C GLY A 367 6.49 -14.61 -2.18
N ARG A 368 6.96 -15.84 -2.41
CA ARG A 368 6.21 -16.83 -3.21
C ARG A 368 4.91 -17.22 -2.55
N ALA A 369 4.91 -17.50 -1.24
CA ALA A 369 3.70 -17.82 -0.49
C ALA A 369 2.72 -16.63 -0.52
N ASP A 370 3.23 -15.41 -0.39
CA ASP A 370 2.43 -14.19 -0.43
C ASP A 370 1.77 -13.98 -1.80
N MET A 371 2.53 -14.08 -2.89
CA MET A 371 1.99 -13.96 -4.26
C MET A 371 0.94 -15.04 -4.55
N LEU A 372 1.15 -16.28 -4.13
CA LEU A 372 0.17 -17.35 -4.29
C LEU A 372 -1.12 -17.05 -3.51
N GLY A 373 -1.00 -16.52 -2.29
CA GLY A 373 -2.12 -16.05 -1.49
C GLY A 373 -2.89 -14.93 -2.16
N GLN A 374 -2.17 -13.93 -2.70
CA GLN A 374 -2.75 -12.81 -3.44
C GLN A 374 -3.59 -13.29 -4.63
N TYR A 375 -3.00 -14.06 -5.53
CA TYR A 375 -3.71 -14.54 -6.72
C TYR A 375 -4.87 -15.49 -6.37
N ALA A 376 -4.68 -16.34 -5.36
CA ALA A 376 -5.75 -17.23 -4.91
C ALA A 376 -6.91 -16.46 -4.28
N THR A 377 -6.65 -15.44 -3.46
CA THR A 377 -7.67 -14.67 -2.75
C THR A 377 -8.35 -13.65 -3.66
N LEU A 378 -7.55 -12.77 -4.30
CA LEU A 378 -8.10 -11.62 -5.03
C LEU A 378 -8.51 -11.94 -6.47
N GLU A 379 -7.89 -12.95 -7.10
CA GLU A 379 -8.15 -13.32 -8.49
C GLU A 379 -8.77 -14.73 -8.64
N GLY A 380 -8.92 -15.46 -7.52
CA GLY A 380 -9.57 -16.77 -7.48
C GLY A 380 -8.70 -17.94 -7.95
N ASP A 381 -7.56 -17.71 -8.62
CA ASP A 381 -6.68 -18.75 -9.16
C ASP A 381 -5.19 -18.47 -8.89
N PRO A 382 -4.53 -19.26 -8.03
CA PRO A 382 -3.11 -19.07 -7.73
C PRO A 382 -2.19 -19.37 -8.94
N LYS A 383 -2.67 -20.05 -9.98
CA LYS A 383 -1.87 -20.36 -11.18
C LYS A 383 -1.58 -19.12 -12.01
N ARG A 384 -2.39 -18.07 -11.90
CA ARG A 384 -2.20 -16.79 -12.59
C ARG A 384 -0.87 -16.11 -12.27
N VAL A 385 -0.25 -16.44 -11.13
CA VAL A 385 1.13 -16.00 -10.83
C VAL A 385 2.11 -16.34 -11.95
N ARG A 386 1.92 -17.47 -12.65
CA ARG A 386 2.78 -17.91 -13.75
C ARG A 386 2.54 -17.13 -15.06
N GLU A 387 1.40 -16.48 -15.18
CA GLU A 387 1.00 -15.71 -16.36
C GLU A 387 1.58 -14.30 -16.36
N TYR A 388 2.01 -13.79 -15.18
CA TYR A 388 2.48 -12.42 -15.04
C TYR A 388 3.60 -12.06 -16.03
N LEU A 389 4.62 -12.91 -16.16
CA LEU A 389 5.73 -12.65 -17.09
C LEU A 389 5.26 -12.65 -18.56
N ALA A 390 4.30 -13.51 -18.91
CA ALA A 390 3.75 -13.53 -20.26
C ALA A 390 2.89 -12.28 -20.53
N ARG A 391 2.08 -11.85 -19.56
CA ARG A 391 1.33 -10.59 -19.64
C ARG A 391 2.26 -9.39 -19.78
N LEU A 392 3.32 -9.35 -18.97
CA LEU A 392 4.32 -8.28 -19.03
C LEU A 392 5.06 -8.25 -20.36
N ASP A 393 5.43 -9.42 -20.89
CA ASP A 393 6.09 -9.52 -22.20
C ASP A 393 5.18 -9.04 -23.34
N ALA A 394 3.88 -9.31 -23.25
CA ALA A 394 2.89 -8.91 -24.23
C ALA A 394 2.61 -7.40 -24.28
N VAL A 395 2.91 -6.64 -23.22
CA VAL A 395 2.67 -5.17 -23.19
C VAL A 395 3.44 -4.48 -24.30
N THR A 396 2.77 -3.67 -25.09
CA THR A 396 3.32 -2.87 -26.20
C THR A 396 3.50 -1.40 -25.82
N VAL A 397 4.19 -0.64 -26.67
CA VAL A 397 4.26 0.83 -26.52
C VAL A 397 2.87 1.44 -26.63
N GLU A 398 2.03 0.91 -27.51
CA GLU A 398 0.64 1.36 -27.72
C GLU A 398 -0.21 1.15 -26.46
N ASP A 399 -0.06 0.02 -25.76
CA ASP A 399 -0.77 -0.24 -24.50
C ASP A 399 -0.36 0.75 -23.41
N VAL A 400 0.95 1.01 -23.27
CA VAL A 400 1.44 2.00 -22.29
C VAL A 400 0.97 3.41 -22.65
N GLN A 401 0.92 3.74 -23.93
CA GLN A 401 0.41 5.03 -24.40
C GLN A 401 -1.09 5.17 -24.15
N ALA A 402 -1.86 4.10 -24.36
CA ALA A 402 -3.30 4.08 -24.09
C ALA A 402 -3.62 4.31 -22.61
N VAL A 403 -2.92 3.62 -21.69
CA VAL A 403 -3.13 3.83 -20.26
C VAL A 403 -2.61 5.20 -19.80
N ALA A 404 -1.55 5.75 -20.40
CA ALA A 404 -1.08 7.11 -20.11
C ALA A 404 -2.14 8.15 -20.50
N ALA A 405 -2.74 8.04 -21.68
CA ALA A 405 -3.83 8.90 -22.14
C ALA A 405 -5.11 8.77 -21.29
N LEU A 406 -5.34 7.60 -20.70
CA LEU A 406 -6.47 7.37 -19.80
C LEU A 406 -6.26 7.98 -18.41
N ILE A 407 -5.07 7.79 -17.83
CA ILE A 407 -4.78 8.05 -16.41
C ILE A 407 -4.30 9.47 -16.16
N LEU A 408 -3.33 9.95 -16.95
CA LEU A 408 -2.56 11.17 -16.64
C LEU A 408 -3.23 12.53 -16.95
N PRO A 409 -4.31 12.64 -17.73
CA PRO A 409 -4.96 13.92 -17.99
C PRO A 409 -5.31 14.70 -16.72
N ALA A 410 -5.31 16.03 -16.83
CA ALA A 410 -5.56 16.93 -15.70
C ALA A 410 -6.92 16.75 -15.04
N ASP A 411 -7.93 16.27 -15.77
CA ASP A 411 -9.27 15.96 -15.25
C ASP A 411 -9.35 14.67 -14.40
N ASN A 412 -8.21 13.98 -14.22
CA ASN A 412 -8.09 12.80 -13.35
C ASN A 412 -7.01 12.98 -12.27
N ARG A 413 -6.84 14.18 -11.74
CA ARG A 413 -5.68 14.52 -10.90
C ARG A 413 -6.09 14.95 -9.50
N VAL A 414 -5.45 14.39 -8.48
CA VAL A 414 -5.43 14.89 -7.10
C VAL A 414 -4.03 15.34 -6.77
N VAL A 415 -3.90 16.50 -6.15
CA VAL A 415 -2.61 17.08 -5.74
C VAL A 415 -2.66 17.38 -4.24
N ILE A 416 -1.67 16.91 -3.51
CA ILE A 416 -1.46 17.25 -2.11
C ILE A 416 -0.08 17.88 -2.01
N GLU A 417 -0.05 19.10 -1.54
CA GLU A 417 1.17 19.89 -1.38
C GLU A 417 1.43 20.14 0.09
N TYR A 418 2.58 19.70 0.56
CA TYR A 418 3.09 20.07 1.86
C TYR A 418 4.06 21.23 1.69
N VAL A 419 3.81 22.30 2.40
CA VAL A 419 4.64 23.51 2.38
C VAL A 419 4.92 23.96 3.82
N GLN A 420 6.11 24.50 4.03
CA GLN A 420 6.42 25.17 5.29
C GLN A 420 5.66 26.49 5.37
N PRO A 421 5.11 26.85 6.54
CA PRO A 421 4.60 28.21 6.73
C PRO A 421 5.74 29.22 6.57
N GLU A 422 5.45 30.38 6.02
CA GLU A 422 6.42 31.47 5.94
C GLU A 422 6.92 31.83 7.35
N SER A 423 8.23 31.95 7.52
CA SER A 423 8.80 32.36 8.80
C SER A 423 8.35 33.79 9.11
N PRO A 424 7.85 34.08 10.33
CA PRO A 424 7.47 35.45 10.72
C PRO A 424 8.63 36.48 10.60
N ASP A 425 9.86 35.97 10.55
CA ASP A 425 11.07 36.82 10.44
C ASP A 425 11.37 37.25 9.01
N ALA A 426 10.76 36.68 7.96
CA ALA A 426 10.97 37.06 6.58
C ALA A 426 10.34 38.43 6.25
N GLU A 427 9.22 38.79 6.90
CA GLU A 427 8.62 40.11 6.75
C GLU A 427 9.48 41.23 7.42
N SER A 428 10.21 40.90 8.50
CA SER A 428 11.04 41.89 9.20
C SER A 428 12.33 42.22 8.48
N GLU A 429 12.88 41.30 7.66
CA GLU A 429 14.08 41.58 6.85
C GLU A 429 13.75 42.41 5.59
N SER A 430 12.57 42.20 4.97
CA SER A 430 12.14 42.99 3.82
C SER A 430 11.83 44.48 4.20
N ASP A 431 11.25 44.68 5.37
CA ASP A 431 10.98 46.01 5.89
C ASP A 431 12.27 46.73 6.36
N ALA A 432 13.25 45.97 6.88
CA ALA A 432 14.55 46.49 7.29
C ALA A 432 15.45 46.89 6.10
N GLU A 433 15.37 46.14 4.97
CA GLU A 433 16.08 46.52 3.74
C GLU A 433 15.43 47.73 3.06
N SER A 434 14.08 47.83 3.07
CA SER A 434 13.40 49.02 2.50
C SER A 434 13.65 50.30 3.29
N ASP A 435 13.78 50.23 4.61
CA ASP A 435 14.12 51.36 5.47
C ASP A 435 15.60 51.74 5.37
N ALA A 436 16.50 50.76 5.11
CA ALA A 436 17.92 51.03 4.89
C ALA A 436 18.21 51.73 3.54
N GLU A 437 17.50 51.39 2.47
CA GLU A 437 17.61 52.07 1.18
C GLU A 437 17.01 53.50 1.23
N SER A 438 15.89 53.68 1.94
CA SER A 438 15.30 55.04 2.08
C SER A 438 16.14 55.97 2.97
N GLY A 439 16.87 55.44 3.96
CA GLY A 439 17.82 56.19 4.80
C GLY A 439 19.08 56.60 4.08
N ALA A 440 19.59 55.77 3.15
CA ALA A 440 20.81 56.09 2.38
C ALA A 440 20.59 57.19 1.31
N GLU A 441 19.40 57.34 0.76
CA GLU A 441 19.06 58.42 -0.18
C GLU A 441 18.86 59.77 0.52
N SER A 442 18.46 59.81 1.81
CA SER A 442 18.29 61.06 2.55
C SER A 442 19.64 61.64 3.00
N ASP A 443 20.62 60.85 3.38
CA ASP A 443 21.95 61.30 3.80
C ASP A 443 22.80 61.78 2.63
N ALA A 444 22.63 61.23 1.42
CA ALA A 444 23.32 61.65 0.22
C ALA A 444 22.79 62.99 -0.32
N ALA A 445 21.58 63.43 0.05
CA ALA A 445 20.99 64.69 -0.34
C ALA A 445 21.41 65.85 0.59
N GLU A 446 21.79 65.60 1.83
CA GLU A 446 22.23 66.63 2.80
C GLU A 446 23.72 66.95 2.65
N GLU A 447 24.55 66.01 2.17
CA GLU A 447 26.00 66.27 1.92
C GLU A 447 26.28 67.09 0.60
N ALA A 448 25.30 67.14 -0.29
CA ALA A 448 25.41 67.97 -1.54
C ALA A 448 24.97 69.44 -1.42
N ALA A 449 24.52 69.88 -0.22
CA ALA A 449 23.96 71.21 0.03
C ALA A 449 24.79 72.05 1.07
N ALA A 450 26.01 71.57 1.45
CA ALA A 450 26.91 72.29 2.35
C ALA A 450 28.21 72.82 1.60
#